data_31c0cbeba922f9bd8120d1fd2a893c10
#
_entry.id   31c0cbeba922f9bd8120d1fd2a893c10
#
_cell.length_a   1.000
_cell.length_b   1.000
_cell.length_c   1.000
_cell.angle_alpha   90.00
_cell.angle_beta   90.00
_cell.angle_gamma   90.00
#
_symmetry.space_group_name_H-M   'P 1'
#
loop_
_entity.id
_entity.type
_entity.pdbx_description
1 polymer ?
#
loop_
_entity_poly.entity_id
_entity_poly.type
_entity_poly.pdbx_seq_one_letter_code
_entity_poly.pdbx_strand_id
1 'polypeptide(L)'
;MQAEMQSLQRFPPDYFLQRFTSEPLSFQPGQFIMVKPSGSLDPFLPRAYSILRVRRLLPSRRRKSGNALEILYRVMGKGSTTLSRMKQGDRVDLLGPLGHGYQVPPDLTTALLVAGGIGVPPVVALAEMLARSQFMGRRSRNGKVGRRKMIAFIGGKTSDDILCLSDFRKSGAKVHVATEDGSVGHRGLVVDLLEAHLKTQTSRQGSIIYACGPHAMLHAVAEIAERFPVPCQVSLEADMACGFGACMGCVIPVKQSAVETWDTDGKR
;
A
#
# COMPACT_ATOMS: atom_id res chain seq x y z
N MET A 1 -14.02 1.90 -15.97
CA MET A 1 -13.22 2.56 -17.03
C MET A 1 -12.34 1.54 -17.74
N GLN A 2 -12.02 1.78 -19.01
CA GLN A 2 -11.03 0.96 -19.72
C GLN A 2 -9.65 1.63 -19.68
N ALA A 3 -8.61 0.81 -19.61
CA ALA A 3 -7.24 1.24 -19.61
C ALA A 3 -6.39 0.33 -20.52
N GLU A 4 -5.31 0.88 -21.05
CA GLU A 4 -4.39 0.16 -21.91
C GLU A 4 -3.08 -0.12 -21.17
N MET A 5 -2.58 -1.33 -21.28
CA MET A 5 -1.31 -1.73 -20.70
C MET A 5 -0.14 -1.03 -21.43
N GLN A 6 0.65 -0.33 -20.64
CA GLN A 6 1.80 0.46 -21.15
C GLN A 6 3.13 -0.27 -21.01
N SER A 7 3.34 -0.90 -19.86
CA SER A 7 4.57 -1.62 -19.58
C SER A 7 4.37 -2.66 -18.48
N LEU A 8 5.19 -3.68 -18.54
CA LEU A 8 5.28 -4.76 -17.55
C LEU A 8 6.75 -4.96 -17.21
N GLN A 9 7.06 -4.92 -15.92
CA GLN A 9 8.39 -5.22 -15.40
C GLN A 9 8.27 -6.40 -14.43
N ARG A 10 9.09 -7.43 -14.65
CA ARG A 10 9.16 -8.61 -13.79
C ARG A 10 10.30 -8.45 -12.78
N PHE A 11 10.06 -8.93 -11.57
CA PHE A 11 11.06 -9.11 -10.50
C PHE A 11 11.01 -10.56 -10.00
N PRO A 12 12.14 -11.14 -9.59
CA PRO A 12 12.14 -12.46 -8.96
C PRO A 12 11.30 -12.48 -7.67
N PRO A 13 10.78 -13.65 -7.31
CA PRO A 13 10.61 -14.82 -8.16
C PRO A 13 9.42 -14.64 -9.13
N ASP A 14 8.30 -13.99 -8.70
CA ASP A 14 7.03 -13.90 -9.41
C ASP A 14 6.31 -12.56 -9.18
N TYR A 15 7.07 -11.50 -8.96
CA TYR A 15 6.53 -10.14 -8.78
C TYR A 15 6.50 -9.38 -10.10
N PHE A 16 5.46 -8.58 -10.29
CA PHE A 16 5.25 -7.78 -11.49
C PHE A 16 4.80 -6.37 -11.15
N LEU A 17 5.50 -5.40 -11.68
CA LEU A 17 5.06 -4.01 -11.73
C LEU A 17 4.42 -3.76 -13.10
N GLN A 18 3.13 -3.44 -13.10
CA GLN A 18 2.37 -3.21 -14.31
C GLN A 18 1.81 -1.80 -14.34
N ARG A 19 1.92 -1.17 -15.49
CA ARG A 19 1.48 0.19 -15.72
C ARG A 19 0.40 0.23 -16.77
N PHE A 20 -0.68 0.96 -16.46
CA PHE A 20 -1.80 1.19 -17.36
C PHE A 20 -1.96 2.68 -17.63
N THR A 21 -2.39 3.06 -18.85
CA THR A 21 -2.95 4.41 -19.05
C THR A 21 -4.25 4.51 -18.27
N SER A 22 -4.53 5.68 -17.73
CA SER A 22 -5.80 5.95 -17.08
C SER A 22 -6.26 7.38 -17.34
N GLU A 23 -7.55 7.62 -17.21
CA GLU A 23 -8.08 8.95 -17.03
C GLU A 23 -7.51 9.59 -15.75
N PRO A 24 -7.67 10.91 -15.54
CA PRO A 24 -7.28 11.53 -14.29
C PRO A 24 -7.89 10.80 -13.10
N LEU A 25 -7.03 10.23 -12.26
CA LEU A 25 -7.41 9.43 -11.12
C LEU A 25 -6.75 10.02 -9.87
N SER A 26 -7.57 10.36 -8.89
CA SER A 26 -7.12 10.71 -7.53
C SER A 26 -7.39 9.53 -6.61
N PHE A 27 -6.44 9.17 -5.76
CA PHE A 27 -6.59 8.10 -4.79
C PHE A 27 -5.93 8.46 -3.46
N GLN A 28 -6.33 7.77 -2.41
CA GLN A 28 -5.69 7.80 -1.10
C GLN A 28 -4.84 6.54 -0.91
N PRO A 29 -3.61 6.64 -0.34
CA PRO A 29 -2.80 5.47 -0.01
C PRO A 29 -3.60 4.47 0.85
N GLY A 30 -3.57 3.20 0.48
CA GLY A 30 -4.41 2.15 1.08
C GLY A 30 -5.61 1.77 0.22
N GLN A 31 -6.02 2.60 -0.72
CA GLN A 31 -7.06 2.23 -1.68
C GLN A 31 -6.54 1.25 -2.74
N PHE A 32 -7.47 0.53 -3.33
CA PHE A 32 -7.22 -0.49 -4.35
C PHE A 32 -8.06 -0.26 -5.61
N ILE A 33 -7.79 -1.03 -6.63
CA ILE A 33 -8.53 -1.06 -7.88
C ILE A 33 -8.83 -2.51 -8.27
N MET A 34 -10.04 -2.75 -8.76
CA MET A 34 -10.39 -4.03 -9.37
C MET A 34 -9.97 -4.03 -10.83
N VAL A 35 -9.24 -5.05 -11.24
CA VAL A 35 -8.68 -5.18 -12.60
C VAL A 35 -9.15 -6.48 -13.23
N LYS A 36 -9.63 -6.41 -14.48
CA LYS A 36 -10.00 -7.55 -15.29
C LYS A 36 -9.48 -7.36 -16.73
N PRO A 37 -8.86 -8.36 -17.36
CA PRO A 37 -8.58 -8.32 -18.80
C PRO A 37 -9.85 -8.08 -19.61
N SER A 38 -9.86 -7.09 -20.51
CA SER A 38 -11.04 -6.76 -21.31
C SER A 38 -11.31 -7.84 -22.35
N GLY A 39 -12.61 -8.04 -22.64
CA GLY A 39 -13.05 -8.98 -23.67
C GLY A 39 -12.90 -10.47 -23.32
N SER A 40 -12.46 -10.80 -22.10
CA SER A 40 -12.34 -12.18 -21.64
C SER A 40 -13.42 -12.53 -20.61
N LEU A 41 -14.06 -13.69 -20.79
CA LEU A 41 -14.93 -14.28 -19.76
C LEU A 41 -14.15 -15.09 -18.72
N ASP A 42 -12.86 -15.33 -18.96
CA ASP A 42 -12.00 -16.10 -18.10
C ASP A 42 -10.64 -15.39 -17.88
N PRO A 43 -10.32 -14.91 -16.67
CA PRO A 43 -11.07 -15.04 -15.41
C PRO A 43 -12.37 -14.21 -15.41
N PHE A 44 -13.45 -14.80 -14.89
CA PHE A 44 -14.77 -14.15 -14.86
C PHE A 44 -14.81 -12.94 -13.92
N LEU A 45 -14.30 -13.09 -12.70
CA LEU A 45 -14.28 -12.00 -11.72
C LEU A 45 -13.02 -11.14 -11.88
N PRO A 46 -13.11 -9.82 -11.63
CA PRO A 46 -11.95 -8.94 -11.48
C PRO A 46 -11.15 -9.33 -10.23
N ARG A 47 -9.92 -8.82 -10.14
CA ARG A 47 -9.05 -8.99 -8.96
C ARG A 47 -8.68 -7.65 -8.38
N ALA A 48 -8.65 -7.59 -7.04
CA ALA A 48 -8.24 -6.42 -6.30
C ALA A 48 -6.71 -6.27 -6.29
N TYR A 49 -6.23 -5.08 -6.59
CA TYR A 49 -4.81 -4.72 -6.49
C TYR A 49 -4.67 -3.38 -5.81
N SER A 50 -3.85 -3.29 -4.79
CA SER A 50 -3.50 -2.02 -4.16
C SER A 50 -2.89 -1.06 -5.18
N ILE A 51 -3.34 0.20 -5.15
CA ILE A 51 -2.76 1.24 -6.01
C ILE A 51 -1.39 1.62 -5.45
N LEU A 52 -0.33 1.32 -6.21
CA LEU A 52 1.01 1.72 -5.84
C LEU A 52 1.20 3.22 -6.05
N ARG A 53 0.83 3.72 -7.24
CA ARG A 53 0.89 5.15 -7.56
C ARG A 53 0.11 5.51 -8.83
N VAL A 54 -0.20 6.80 -8.93
CA VAL A 54 -0.70 7.40 -10.16
C VAL A 54 0.27 8.53 -10.56
N ARG A 55 0.81 8.44 -11.75
CA ARG A 55 1.75 9.43 -12.29
C ARG A 55 1.12 10.19 -13.44
N ARG A 56 1.26 11.51 -13.44
CA ARG A 56 0.92 12.32 -14.62
C ARG A 56 1.94 12.04 -15.72
N LEU A 57 1.44 11.67 -16.87
CA LEU A 57 2.25 11.48 -18.08
C LEU A 57 2.30 12.79 -18.86
N LEU A 58 3.49 13.29 -19.08
CA LEU A 58 3.70 14.45 -19.95
C LEU A 58 3.39 14.08 -21.40
N PRO A 59 2.86 15.01 -22.23
CA PRO A 59 2.65 14.77 -23.64
C PRO A 59 3.98 14.49 -24.33
N SER A 60 3.97 13.61 -25.31
CA SER A 60 5.11 13.32 -26.19
C SER A 60 4.64 13.28 -27.65
N ARG A 61 5.56 13.22 -28.60
CA ARG A 61 5.21 13.14 -30.05
C ARG A 61 4.24 12.00 -30.38
N ARG A 62 4.22 10.92 -29.58
CA ARG A 62 3.38 9.72 -29.81
C ARG A 62 2.25 9.55 -28.80
N ARG A 63 2.11 10.43 -27.80
CA ARG A 63 1.15 10.27 -26.71
C ARG A 63 0.60 11.61 -26.24
N LYS A 64 -0.73 11.71 -26.10
CA LYS A 64 -1.40 12.81 -25.41
C LYS A 64 -1.07 12.79 -23.92
N SER A 65 -1.25 13.91 -23.22
CA SER A 65 -1.19 13.95 -21.78
C SER A 65 -2.21 12.96 -21.17
N GLY A 66 -1.85 12.33 -20.08
CA GLY A 66 -2.70 11.35 -19.40
C GLY A 66 -2.15 10.99 -18.03
N ASN A 67 -2.68 9.98 -17.43
CA ASN A 67 -2.13 9.39 -16.21
C ASN A 67 -1.68 7.95 -16.46
N ALA A 68 -0.75 7.49 -15.65
CA ALA A 68 -0.36 6.10 -15.55
C ALA A 68 -0.71 5.60 -14.14
N LEU A 69 -1.54 4.59 -14.09
CA LEU A 69 -1.81 3.80 -12.89
C LEU A 69 -0.76 2.69 -12.80
N GLU A 70 -0.11 2.55 -11.66
CA GLU A 70 0.86 1.49 -11.37
C GLU A 70 0.31 0.56 -10.28
N ILE A 71 0.34 -0.74 -10.56
CA ILE A 71 0.09 -1.81 -9.59
C ILE A 71 1.33 -2.70 -9.50
N LEU A 72 1.64 -3.15 -8.30
CA LEU A 72 2.67 -4.17 -8.04
C LEU A 72 1.97 -5.37 -7.42
N TYR A 73 2.21 -6.56 -7.98
CA TYR A 73 1.52 -7.76 -7.54
C TYR A 73 2.42 -8.99 -7.66
N ARG A 74 2.05 -10.05 -6.95
CA ARG A 74 2.62 -11.38 -7.09
C ARG A 74 1.68 -12.27 -7.91
N VAL A 75 2.25 -13.15 -8.72
CA VAL A 75 1.44 -14.17 -9.41
C VAL A 75 1.06 -15.27 -8.42
N MET A 76 -0.25 -15.37 -8.13
CA MET A 76 -0.79 -16.34 -7.16
C MET A 76 -1.76 -17.33 -7.80
N GLY A 77 -2.49 -16.93 -8.85
CA GLY A 77 -3.52 -17.72 -9.46
C GLY A 77 -3.86 -17.23 -10.86
N LYS A 78 -4.95 -17.74 -11.43
CA LYS A 78 -5.31 -17.54 -12.85
C LYS A 78 -5.38 -16.07 -13.26
N GLY A 79 -6.01 -15.21 -12.45
CA GLY A 79 -6.16 -13.79 -12.77
C GLY A 79 -4.82 -13.08 -12.89
N SER A 80 -3.95 -13.21 -11.87
CA SER A 80 -2.63 -12.60 -11.88
C SER A 80 -1.70 -13.21 -12.94
N THR A 81 -1.85 -14.53 -13.23
CA THR A 81 -1.14 -15.17 -14.35
C THR A 81 -1.56 -14.59 -15.69
N THR A 82 -2.86 -14.34 -15.91
CA THR A 82 -3.33 -13.72 -17.16
C THR A 82 -2.77 -12.31 -17.29
N LEU A 83 -2.80 -11.50 -16.23
CA LEU A 83 -2.24 -10.15 -16.23
C LEU A 83 -0.72 -10.15 -16.50
N SER A 84 0.02 -11.11 -15.95
CA SER A 84 1.49 -11.19 -16.15
C SER A 84 1.91 -11.59 -17.57
N ARG A 85 0.97 -12.07 -18.40
CA ARG A 85 1.20 -12.43 -19.80
C ARG A 85 0.72 -11.36 -20.80
N MET A 86 0.10 -10.29 -20.32
CA MET A 86 -0.36 -9.20 -21.16
C MET A 86 0.80 -8.50 -21.86
N LYS A 87 0.51 -7.98 -23.05
CA LYS A 87 1.44 -7.21 -23.88
C LYS A 87 1.04 -5.75 -23.91
N GLN A 88 1.98 -4.89 -24.27
CA GLN A 88 1.70 -3.48 -24.51
C GLN A 88 0.56 -3.33 -25.55
N GLY A 89 -0.42 -2.51 -25.23
CA GLY A 89 -1.62 -2.30 -26.04
C GLY A 89 -2.83 -3.14 -25.62
N ASP A 90 -2.63 -4.22 -24.85
CA ASP A 90 -3.75 -4.99 -24.31
C ASP A 90 -4.59 -4.14 -23.36
N ARG A 91 -5.90 -4.41 -23.32
CA ARG A 91 -6.86 -3.63 -22.55
C ARG A 91 -7.31 -4.35 -21.30
N VAL A 92 -7.56 -3.56 -20.25
CA VAL A 92 -8.18 -4.01 -19.01
C VAL A 92 -9.39 -3.14 -18.67
N ASP A 93 -10.36 -3.76 -18.00
CA ASP A 93 -11.46 -3.06 -17.35
C ASP A 93 -11.06 -2.78 -15.90
N LEU A 94 -11.20 -1.53 -15.49
CA LEU A 94 -10.84 -1.03 -14.17
C LEU A 94 -12.08 -0.52 -13.44
N LEU A 95 -12.20 -0.87 -12.15
CA LEU A 95 -13.20 -0.32 -11.25
C LEU A 95 -12.50 0.22 -10.00
N GLY A 96 -12.66 1.49 -9.72
CA GLY A 96 -12.04 2.16 -8.58
C GLY A 96 -11.64 3.60 -8.83
N PRO A 97 -10.95 4.24 -7.86
CA PRO A 97 -10.42 3.67 -6.60
C PRO A 97 -11.52 3.22 -5.64
N LEU A 98 -11.25 2.15 -4.92
CA LEU A 98 -12.17 1.53 -3.97
C LEU A 98 -11.52 1.41 -2.57
N GLY A 99 -12.35 1.19 -1.56
CA GLY A 99 -11.91 1.07 -0.18
C GLY A 99 -11.53 2.41 0.46
N HIS A 100 -11.16 2.34 1.73
CA HIS A 100 -10.72 3.49 2.52
C HIS A 100 -9.20 3.58 2.54
N GLY A 101 -8.65 4.80 2.41
CA GLY A 101 -7.23 5.05 2.54
C GLY A 101 -6.81 5.19 3.99
N TYR A 102 -5.49 5.17 4.22
CA TYR A 102 -4.92 5.49 5.52
C TYR A 102 -5.27 6.93 5.94
N GLN A 103 -5.69 7.08 7.19
CA GLN A 103 -5.96 8.37 7.79
C GLN A 103 -4.67 8.94 8.37
N VAL A 104 -4.34 10.17 7.98
CA VAL A 104 -3.15 10.88 8.44
C VAL A 104 -3.58 12.10 9.26
N PRO A 105 -3.59 12.01 10.58
CA PRO A 105 -4.00 13.13 11.42
C PRO A 105 -3.00 14.29 11.33
N PRO A 106 -3.45 15.52 11.57
CA PRO A 106 -2.62 16.73 11.41
C PRO A 106 -1.46 16.80 12.41
N ASP A 107 -1.59 16.17 13.56
CA ASP A 107 -0.61 16.10 14.65
C ASP A 107 0.36 14.92 14.54
N LEU A 108 0.30 14.13 13.46
CA LEU A 108 1.27 13.07 13.18
C LEU A 108 2.70 13.63 13.18
N THR A 109 3.54 13.10 14.06
CA THR A 109 4.98 13.42 14.15
C THR A 109 5.85 12.33 13.55
N THR A 110 5.47 11.08 13.77
CA THR A 110 6.24 9.90 13.33
C THR A 110 5.32 8.86 12.69
N ALA A 111 5.58 8.53 11.44
CA ALA A 111 4.96 7.42 10.75
C ALA A 111 5.86 6.17 10.83
N LEU A 112 5.36 5.11 11.46
CA LEU A 112 5.99 3.80 11.51
C LEU A 112 5.34 2.94 10.42
N LEU A 113 6.07 2.74 9.34
CA LEU A 113 5.60 2.11 8.11
C LEU A 113 6.03 0.64 8.12
N VAL A 114 5.11 -0.31 8.19
CA VAL A 114 5.41 -1.74 8.27
C VAL A 114 4.86 -2.46 7.05
N ALA A 115 5.73 -3.10 6.27
CA ALA A 115 5.31 -3.82 5.08
C ALA A 115 5.93 -5.21 5.01
N GLY A 116 5.13 -6.21 4.64
CA GLY A 116 5.57 -7.60 4.44
C GLY A 116 5.28 -8.10 3.03
N GLY A 117 6.32 -8.54 2.33
CA GLY A 117 6.18 -9.10 0.98
C GLY A 117 5.41 -8.17 0.04
N ILE A 118 4.34 -8.68 -0.57
CA ILE A 118 3.53 -7.91 -1.54
C ILE A 118 2.65 -6.82 -0.88
N GLY A 119 2.57 -6.73 0.44
CA GLY A 119 1.89 -5.64 1.15
C GLY A 119 2.59 -4.27 1.06
N VAL A 120 3.67 -4.17 0.30
CA VAL A 120 4.46 -2.94 0.11
C VAL A 120 3.70 -1.79 -0.59
N PRO A 121 2.85 -2.00 -1.63
CA PRO A 121 2.29 -0.91 -2.42
C PRO A 121 1.54 0.17 -1.64
N PRO A 122 0.57 -0.14 -0.75
CA PRO A 122 -0.16 0.91 -0.02
C PRO A 122 0.74 1.68 0.94
N VAL A 123 1.77 1.03 1.49
CA VAL A 123 2.70 1.64 2.44
C VAL A 123 3.70 2.57 1.72
N VAL A 124 4.17 2.20 0.52
CA VAL A 124 4.98 3.09 -0.34
C VAL A 124 4.17 4.30 -0.79
N ALA A 125 2.92 4.08 -1.22
CA ALA A 125 2.03 5.18 -1.62
C ALA A 125 1.87 6.20 -0.48
N LEU A 126 1.73 5.73 0.77
CA LEU A 126 1.67 6.58 1.95
C LEU A 126 2.99 7.33 2.18
N ALA A 127 4.14 6.65 2.09
CA ALA A 127 5.45 7.29 2.24
C ALA A 127 5.66 8.41 1.22
N GLU A 128 5.32 8.17 -0.05
CA GLU A 128 5.40 9.18 -1.11
C GLU A 128 4.45 10.35 -0.86
N MET A 129 3.23 10.10 -0.39
CA MET A 129 2.26 11.16 -0.06
C MET A 129 2.77 12.02 1.11
N LEU A 130 3.28 11.39 2.17
CA LEU A 130 3.85 12.09 3.32
C LEU A 130 5.05 12.95 2.93
N ALA A 131 5.95 12.42 2.09
CA ALA A 131 7.09 13.16 1.55
C ALA A 131 6.65 14.41 0.78
N ARG A 132 5.68 14.28 -0.14
CA ARG A 132 5.15 15.41 -0.92
C ARG A 132 4.50 16.48 -0.03
N SER A 133 3.74 16.07 0.99
CA SER A 133 3.10 17.01 1.92
C SER A 133 4.10 17.82 2.75
N GLN A 134 5.28 17.27 3.02
CA GLN A 134 6.38 18.00 3.69
C GLN A 134 6.99 19.08 2.78
N PHE A 135 7.15 18.78 1.47
CA PHE A 135 7.65 19.76 0.49
C PHE A 135 6.66 20.91 0.23
N MET A 136 5.36 20.65 0.34
CA MET A 136 4.32 21.67 0.11
C MET A 136 4.06 22.61 1.30
N GLY A 137 4.86 22.51 2.37
CA GLY A 137 4.87 23.50 3.45
C GLY A 137 3.55 23.66 4.20
N ARG A 138 2.80 22.57 4.42
CA ARG A 138 1.62 22.63 5.30
C ARG A 138 2.04 23.04 6.70
N ARG A 139 1.84 24.33 7.01
CA ARG A 139 2.03 24.87 8.35
C ARG A 139 1.10 24.16 9.34
N SER A 140 1.64 23.60 10.40
CA SER A 140 0.87 23.24 11.60
C SER A 140 0.11 24.49 12.09
N ARG A 141 -1.00 24.31 12.81
CA ARG A 141 -1.75 25.41 13.47
C ARG A 141 -0.86 26.37 14.26
N ASN A 142 0.31 25.93 14.71
CA ASN A 142 1.30 26.73 15.46
C ASN A 142 2.42 27.33 14.58
N GLY A 143 2.27 27.39 13.26
CA GLY A 143 3.24 28.04 12.36
C GLY A 143 4.57 27.31 12.16
N LYS A 144 4.85 26.23 12.89
CA LYS A 144 6.07 25.43 12.73
C LYS A 144 5.85 24.31 11.74
N VAL A 145 6.62 24.28 10.66
CA VAL A 145 6.73 23.14 9.75
C VAL A 145 7.56 22.05 10.44
N GLY A 146 6.92 21.26 11.29
CA GLY A 146 7.57 20.08 11.88
C GLY A 146 7.78 19.03 10.78
N ARG A 147 9.03 18.69 10.49
CA ARG A 147 9.35 17.59 9.58
C ARG A 147 8.89 16.27 10.21
N ARG A 148 7.88 15.61 9.61
CA ARG A 148 7.44 14.28 10.04
C ARG A 148 8.57 13.29 9.88
N LYS A 149 8.79 12.43 10.86
CA LYS A 149 9.72 11.31 10.74
C LYS A 149 9.00 10.14 10.06
N MET A 150 9.68 9.47 9.17
CA MET A 150 9.21 8.22 8.57
C MET A 150 10.24 7.15 8.82
N ILE A 151 9.81 6.03 9.40
CA ILE A 151 10.64 4.86 9.67
C ILE A 151 9.92 3.68 9.05
N ALA A 152 10.57 3.04 8.08
CA ALA A 152 10.02 1.91 7.35
C ALA A 152 10.68 0.61 7.81
N PHE A 153 9.87 -0.36 8.15
CA PHE A 153 10.23 -1.74 8.48
C PHE A 153 9.71 -2.62 7.36
N ILE A 154 10.61 -3.23 6.61
CA ILE A 154 10.29 -4.03 5.43
C ILE A 154 10.71 -5.46 5.67
N GLY A 155 9.75 -6.39 5.57
CA GLY A 155 9.96 -7.81 5.81
C GLY A 155 9.71 -8.67 4.59
N GLY A 156 10.43 -9.79 4.53
CA GLY A 156 10.25 -10.82 3.51
C GLY A 156 10.77 -12.16 3.99
N LYS A 157 10.48 -13.24 3.27
CA LYS A 157 11.09 -14.54 3.54
C LYS A 157 12.55 -14.54 3.12
N THR A 158 12.82 -13.96 1.96
CA THR A 158 14.16 -13.85 1.35
C THR A 158 14.39 -12.44 0.82
N SER A 159 15.58 -12.15 0.32
CA SER A 159 15.94 -10.90 -0.34
C SER A 159 15.03 -10.56 -1.53
N ASP A 160 14.49 -11.56 -2.23
CA ASP A 160 13.60 -11.37 -3.38
C ASP A 160 12.25 -10.79 -2.99
N ASP A 161 11.82 -10.96 -1.73
CA ASP A 161 10.59 -10.38 -1.20
C ASP A 161 10.75 -8.92 -0.73
N ILE A 162 11.98 -8.38 -0.76
CA ILE A 162 12.26 -7.02 -0.32
C ILE A 162 12.06 -6.04 -1.49
N LEU A 163 10.84 -5.57 -1.61
CA LEU A 163 10.38 -4.74 -2.73
C LEU A 163 10.42 -3.24 -2.39
N CYS A 164 10.52 -2.40 -3.42
CA CYS A 164 10.40 -0.94 -3.33
C CYS A 164 11.34 -0.23 -2.33
N LEU A 165 12.46 -0.84 -1.98
CA LEU A 165 13.41 -0.29 -0.99
C LEU A 165 13.90 1.11 -1.38
N SER A 166 14.16 1.32 -2.68
CA SER A 166 14.58 2.61 -3.22
C SER A 166 13.50 3.69 -3.09
N ASP A 167 12.22 3.30 -3.19
CA ASP A 167 11.09 4.25 -3.12
C ASP A 167 10.93 4.78 -1.69
N PHE A 168 11.05 3.92 -0.67
CA PHE A 168 11.07 4.35 0.73
C PHE A 168 12.23 5.30 1.04
N ARG A 169 13.44 4.97 0.57
CA ARG A 169 14.62 5.83 0.75
C ARG A 169 14.46 7.19 0.08
N LYS A 170 13.95 7.21 -1.16
CA LYS A 170 13.65 8.45 -1.91
C LYS A 170 12.59 9.31 -1.23
N SER A 171 11.64 8.69 -0.54
CA SER A 171 10.64 9.40 0.28
C SER A 171 11.22 9.98 1.58
N GLY A 172 12.48 9.70 1.88
CA GLY A 172 13.15 10.18 3.10
C GLY A 172 12.89 9.33 4.34
N ALA A 173 12.36 8.12 4.18
CA ALA A 173 12.18 7.19 5.28
C ALA A 173 13.51 6.55 5.70
N LYS A 174 13.73 6.42 7.02
CA LYS A 174 14.77 5.53 7.55
C LYS A 174 14.28 4.10 7.40
N VAL A 175 15.04 3.27 6.68
CA VAL A 175 14.59 1.91 6.33
C VAL A 175 15.35 0.87 7.14
N HIS A 176 14.58 -0.05 7.74
CA HIS A 176 15.05 -1.26 8.40
C HIS A 176 14.50 -2.46 7.64
N VAL A 177 15.33 -3.47 7.41
CA VAL A 177 14.98 -4.68 6.63
C VAL A 177 15.17 -5.91 7.49
N ALA A 178 14.23 -6.85 7.40
CA ALA A 178 14.34 -8.17 7.97
C ALA A 178 13.98 -9.22 6.93
N THR A 179 14.75 -10.33 6.91
CA THR A 179 14.41 -11.52 6.13
C THR A 179 14.49 -12.75 7.02
N GLU A 180 13.54 -13.68 6.84
CA GLU A 180 13.46 -14.88 7.68
C GLU A 180 14.72 -15.75 7.52
N ASP A 181 15.24 -15.84 6.29
CA ASP A 181 16.47 -16.61 5.97
C ASP A 181 17.77 -15.86 6.29
N GLY A 182 17.71 -14.55 6.57
CA GLY A 182 18.88 -13.70 6.83
C GLY A 182 19.65 -13.29 5.58
N SER A 183 19.06 -13.44 4.38
CA SER A 183 19.71 -13.08 3.11
C SER A 183 19.99 -11.59 2.96
N VAL A 184 19.19 -10.73 3.64
CA VAL A 184 19.45 -9.30 3.74
C VAL A 184 18.85 -8.70 5.04
N GLY A 185 19.59 -7.79 5.66
CA GLY A 185 19.15 -7.10 6.87
C GLY A 185 19.22 -7.96 8.13
N HIS A 186 18.24 -7.79 9.01
CA HIS A 186 18.10 -8.60 10.22
C HIS A 186 17.55 -9.98 9.87
N ARG A 187 18.15 -11.04 10.42
CA ARG A 187 17.61 -12.40 10.31
C ARG A 187 16.49 -12.58 11.31
N GLY A 188 15.25 -12.69 10.85
CA GLY A 188 14.06 -12.81 11.67
C GLY A 188 12.85 -12.10 11.07
N LEU A 189 11.88 -11.78 11.90
CA LEU A 189 10.64 -11.17 11.48
C LEU A 189 10.73 -9.65 11.50
N VAL A 190 9.99 -8.99 10.61
CA VAL A 190 9.91 -7.53 10.57
C VAL A 190 9.31 -6.94 11.86
N VAL A 191 8.44 -7.67 12.52
CA VAL A 191 7.82 -7.28 13.79
C VAL A 191 8.83 -7.21 14.94
N ASP A 192 9.92 -7.98 14.89
CA ASP A 192 11.00 -7.90 15.88
C ASP A 192 11.70 -6.55 15.82
N LEU A 193 11.90 -6.03 14.61
CA LEU A 193 12.49 -4.68 14.40
C LEU A 193 11.55 -3.57 14.86
N LEU A 194 10.24 -3.70 14.64
CA LEU A 194 9.24 -2.74 15.12
C LEU A 194 9.23 -2.73 16.64
N GLU A 195 9.17 -3.90 17.28
CA GLU A 195 9.16 -4.01 18.74
C GLU A 195 10.44 -3.48 19.37
N ALA A 196 11.60 -3.84 18.83
CA ALA A 196 12.89 -3.33 19.28
C ALA A 196 12.96 -1.80 19.18
N HIS A 197 12.43 -1.23 18.08
CA HIS A 197 12.34 0.22 17.92
C HIS A 197 11.46 0.86 19.00
N LEU A 198 10.26 0.32 19.25
CA LEU A 198 9.32 0.86 20.23
C LEU A 198 9.85 0.76 21.66
N LYS A 199 10.63 -0.29 21.99
CA LYS A 199 11.31 -0.42 23.29
C LYS A 199 12.31 0.71 23.58
N THR A 200 12.94 1.25 22.55
CA THR A 200 13.94 2.33 22.70
C THR A 200 13.33 3.73 22.74
N GLN A 201 12.04 3.89 22.43
CA GLN A 201 11.40 5.19 22.40
C GLN A 201 10.93 5.64 23.79
N THR A 202 11.42 6.78 24.26
CA THR A 202 10.99 7.41 25.52
C THR A 202 9.63 8.09 25.41
N SER A 203 9.26 8.56 24.20
CA SER A 203 7.93 9.12 23.90
C SER A 203 7.44 8.60 22.57
N ARG A 204 6.17 8.25 22.52
CA ARG A 204 5.45 7.77 21.32
C ARG A 204 4.35 8.72 20.87
N GLN A 205 4.27 9.89 21.50
CA GLN A 205 3.24 10.89 21.20
C GLN A 205 3.31 11.32 19.73
N GLY A 206 2.17 11.30 19.05
CA GLY A 206 2.05 11.61 17.63
C GLY A 206 2.67 10.55 16.71
N SER A 207 2.97 9.35 17.23
CA SER A 207 3.38 8.20 16.41
C SER A 207 2.19 7.38 16.00
N ILE A 208 2.18 6.89 14.76
CA ILE A 208 1.16 5.96 14.24
C ILE A 208 1.85 4.86 13.43
N ILE A 209 1.39 3.62 13.63
CA ILE A 209 1.79 2.47 12.83
C ILE A 209 0.83 2.35 11.64
N TYR A 210 1.38 2.21 10.45
CA TYR A 210 0.67 1.91 9.21
C TYR A 210 1.23 0.62 8.63
N ALA A 211 0.40 -0.42 8.54
CA ALA A 211 0.88 -1.73 8.16
C ALA A 211 0.07 -2.34 7.00
N CYS A 212 0.77 -3.13 6.15
CA CYS A 212 0.17 -4.02 5.17
C CYS A 212 1.07 -5.22 4.91
N GLY A 213 0.47 -6.41 4.81
CA GLY A 213 1.18 -7.66 4.58
C GLY A 213 0.37 -8.88 5.01
N PRO A 214 1.03 -10.03 5.21
CA PRO A 214 0.36 -11.26 5.62
C PRO A 214 -0.42 -11.13 6.92
N HIS A 215 -1.54 -11.84 7.04
CA HIS A 215 -2.42 -11.78 8.21
C HIS A 215 -1.68 -12.02 9.54
N ALA A 216 -0.79 -13.02 9.59
CA ALA A 216 0.00 -13.30 10.79
C ALA A 216 0.90 -12.12 11.21
N MET A 217 1.50 -11.43 10.23
CA MET A 217 2.28 -10.21 10.49
C MET A 217 1.38 -9.08 11.01
N LEU A 218 0.22 -8.85 10.40
CA LEU A 218 -0.71 -7.80 10.83
C LEU A 218 -1.25 -8.05 12.23
N HIS A 219 -1.52 -9.31 12.59
CA HIS A 219 -1.91 -9.71 13.94
C HIS A 219 -0.82 -9.36 14.96
N ALA A 220 0.43 -9.77 14.69
CA ALA A 220 1.56 -9.46 15.55
C ALA A 220 1.82 -7.94 15.67
N VAL A 221 1.64 -7.18 14.59
CA VAL A 221 1.72 -5.72 14.62
C VAL A 221 0.64 -5.13 15.52
N ALA A 222 -0.60 -5.63 15.46
CA ALA A 222 -1.69 -5.17 16.32
C ALA A 222 -1.41 -5.46 17.80
N GLU A 223 -0.92 -6.65 18.14
CA GLU A 223 -0.52 -6.99 19.51
C GLU A 223 0.61 -6.10 20.05
N ILE A 224 1.60 -5.79 19.20
CA ILE A 224 2.67 -4.84 19.54
C ILE A 224 2.08 -3.44 19.75
N ALA A 225 1.16 -3.00 18.89
CA ALA A 225 0.52 -1.70 19.02
C ALA A 225 -0.28 -1.55 20.32
N GLU A 226 -0.99 -2.60 20.75
CA GLU A 226 -1.69 -2.65 22.03
C GLU A 226 -0.69 -2.60 23.21
N ARG A 227 0.40 -3.37 23.14
CA ARG A 227 1.40 -3.47 24.22
C ARG A 227 2.18 -2.18 24.43
N PHE A 228 2.41 -1.41 23.36
CA PHE A 228 3.17 -0.15 23.41
C PHE A 228 2.30 1.11 23.28
N PRO A 229 1.01 1.10 23.56
CA PRO A 229 -0.08 2.03 23.25
C PRO A 229 0.22 3.01 22.11
N VAL A 230 0.36 2.49 20.88
CA VAL A 230 0.56 3.28 19.65
C VAL A 230 -0.62 3.03 18.71
N PRO A 231 -1.32 4.06 18.25
CA PRO A 231 -2.37 3.88 17.24
C PRO A 231 -1.86 3.13 16.01
N CYS A 232 -2.68 2.19 15.50
CA CYS A 232 -2.31 1.35 14.38
C CYS A 232 -3.43 1.32 13.34
N GLN A 233 -3.06 1.45 12.07
CA GLN A 233 -3.94 1.27 10.93
C GLN A 233 -3.38 0.18 10.04
N VAL A 234 -4.22 -0.79 9.69
CA VAL A 234 -3.83 -1.92 8.84
C VAL A 234 -4.61 -1.92 7.53
N SER A 235 -3.94 -2.19 6.43
CA SER A 235 -4.57 -2.50 5.15
C SER A 235 -4.64 -4.02 5.02
N LEU A 236 -5.86 -4.55 5.03
CA LEU A 236 -6.11 -5.99 4.97
C LEU A 236 -6.28 -6.45 3.53
N GLU A 237 -5.74 -7.60 3.23
CA GLU A 237 -6.00 -8.32 1.99
C GLU A 237 -7.11 -9.35 2.25
N ALA A 238 -8.13 -9.35 1.40
CA ALA A 238 -9.22 -10.32 1.42
C ALA A 238 -9.60 -10.71 0.00
N ASP A 239 -10.10 -11.93 -0.16
CA ASP A 239 -10.66 -12.37 -1.44
C ASP A 239 -11.93 -11.58 -1.74
N MET A 240 -11.93 -10.85 -2.85
CA MET A 240 -13.02 -9.97 -3.23
C MET A 240 -13.66 -10.42 -4.53
N ALA A 241 -15.00 -10.41 -4.56
CA ALA A 241 -15.76 -10.60 -5.80
C ALA A 241 -16.18 -9.24 -6.39
N CYS A 242 -16.97 -8.44 -5.66
CA CYS A 242 -17.48 -7.16 -6.16
C CYS A 242 -16.51 -5.99 -5.95
N GLY A 243 -15.76 -5.94 -4.84
CA GLY A 243 -14.83 -4.88 -4.48
C GLY A 243 -15.47 -3.61 -3.89
N PHE A 244 -16.80 -3.46 -3.92
CA PHE A 244 -17.52 -2.26 -3.46
C PHE A 244 -18.56 -2.52 -2.36
N GLY A 245 -18.45 -3.65 -1.65
CA GLY A 245 -19.22 -3.92 -0.44
C GLY A 245 -20.62 -4.54 -0.66
N ALA A 246 -21.06 -4.80 -1.90
CA ALA A 246 -22.40 -5.34 -2.16
C ALA A 246 -22.54 -6.82 -1.84
N CYS A 247 -21.55 -7.66 -2.17
CA CYS A 247 -21.65 -9.11 -2.00
C CYS A 247 -21.33 -9.62 -0.60
N MET A 248 -20.75 -8.79 0.26
CA MET A 248 -20.35 -9.10 1.65
C MET A 248 -19.36 -10.28 1.80
N GLY A 249 -18.73 -10.72 0.69
CA GLY A 249 -17.81 -11.87 0.70
C GLY A 249 -16.45 -11.61 1.35
N CYS A 250 -16.06 -10.34 1.49
CA CYS A 250 -14.77 -9.92 2.06
C CYS A 250 -14.88 -9.34 3.48
N VAL A 251 -16.00 -9.56 4.18
CA VAL A 251 -16.17 -9.09 5.55
C VAL A 251 -15.26 -9.86 6.51
N ILE A 252 -14.75 -9.18 7.49
CA ILE A 252 -13.93 -9.77 8.55
C ILE A 252 -14.56 -9.51 9.91
N PRO A 253 -14.43 -10.42 10.87
CA PRO A 253 -14.86 -10.18 12.24
C PRO A 253 -13.93 -9.14 12.89
N VAL A 254 -14.53 -8.19 13.62
CA VAL A 254 -13.81 -7.22 14.43
C VAL A 254 -14.31 -7.23 15.86
N LYS A 255 -13.47 -6.85 16.84
CA LYS A 255 -13.92 -6.67 18.22
C LYS A 255 -14.97 -5.55 18.25
N GLN A 256 -16.06 -5.75 19.01
CA GLN A 256 -17.16 -4.78 19.10
C GLN A 256 -16.69 -3.39 19.57
N SER A 257 -15.68 -3.33 20.43
CA SER A 257 -15.04 -2.07 20.87
C SER A 257 -14.23 -1.36 19.78
N ALA A 258 -13.95 -2.03 18.65
CA ALA A 258 -13.20 -1.48 17.52
C ALA A 258 -14.12 -0.97 16.40
N VAL A 259 -15.43 -1.12 16.53
CA VAL A 259 -16.40 -0.62 15.54
C VAL A 259 -16.62 0.86 15.81
N GLU A 260 -15.84 1.72 15.18
CA GLU A 260 -16.23 3.12 15.01
C GLU A 260 -17.31 3.17 13.93
N THR A 261 -18.54 3.46 14.31
CA THR A 261 -19.61 3.76 13.34
C THR A 261 -19.35 5.14 12.76
N TRP A 262 -19.01 5.16 11.49
CA TRP A 262 -19.00 6.40 10.71
C TRP A 262 -20.41 6.67 10.25
N ASP A 263 -20.94 7.84 10.57
CA ASP A 263 -22.18 8.30 9.96
C ASP A 263 -21.96 8.65 8.48
N THR A 264 -23.04 8.81 7.73
CA THR A 264 -23.00 9.14 6.30
C THR A 264 -22.30 10.46 6.01
N ASP A 265 -22.08 11.29 7.02
CA ASP A 265 -21.46 12.61 6.93
C ASP A 265 -19.97 12.59 7.34
N GLY A 266 -19.39 11.42 7.62
CA GLY A 266 -17.97 11.25 7.98
C GLY A 266 -17.62 11.78 9.38
N LYS A 267 -18.60 11.97 10.26
CA LYS A 267 -18.40 12.34 11.66
C LYS A 267 -18.34 11.10 12.55
N ARG A 268 -17.53 11.15 13.60
CA ARG A 268 -17.43 10.08 14.63
C ARG A 268 -18.66 10.05 15.49
#